data_5f3bb7a79b15dad85560b9f6e792b78f
#
_entry.id   5f3bb7a79b15dad85560b9f6e792b78f
#
_cell.length_a   1.000
_cell.length_b   1.000
_cell.length_c   1.000
_cell.angle_alpha   90.00
_cell.angle_beta   90.00
_cell.angle_gamma   90.00
#
_symmetry.space_group_name_H-M   'P 1'
#
loop_
_entity.id
_entity.type
_entity.pdbx_description
1 polymer ?
#
loop_
_entity_poly.entity_id
_entity_poly.type
_entity_poly.pdbx_seq_one_letter_code
_entity_poly.pdbx_strand_id
1 'polypeptide(L)'
;SCTVYGQPDKENLPVTEKAPIKKAESPYGNTKQINEEIIEDDIKSGAPIKAILLRYFNPIGAHPSAIIGEMPNGVPANLIPYLTQTAIGIRKQLSIFGDDYNTPDGTCIRDYIYVVDLAKAHVCAMKRILEDKCQENVEVFNIGTGHGVSVMELVNTFEKCTGVKLNYQIAPRRAGDIEKIWGNVDKANNVLGWKAVHTLEDALSSAWKWQLTLRERGIM
;
A
#
# COMPACT_ATOMS: atom_id res chain seq x y z
N SER A 1 2.98 5.32 7.19
CA SER A 1 1.80 5.02 6.34
C SER A 1 1.37 6.24 5.56
N CYS A 2 1.01 6.08 4.27
CA CYS A 2 0.50 7.20 3.46
C CYS A 2 -0.84 7.77 3.96
N THR A 3 -1.55 7.06 4.82
CA THR A 3 -2.82 7.54 5.41
C THR A 3 -2.67 8.81 6.25
N VAL A 4 -1.44 9.16 6.65
CA VAL A 4 -1.14 10.42 7.35
C VAL A 4 -1.45 11.66 6.52
N TYR A 5 -1.44 11.55 5.18
CA TYR A 5 -1.73 12.69 4.32
C TYR A 5 -3.21 13.09 4.29
N GLY A 6 -4.13 12.21 4.71
CA GLY A 6 -5.56 12.41 4.50
C GLY A 6 -5.92 12.45 3.00
N GLN A 7 -6.94 13.23 2.62
CA GLN A 7 -7.28 13.48 1.22
C GLN A 7 -6.38 14.59 0.65
N PRO A 8 -5.40 14.28 -0.19
CA PRO A 8 -4.52 15.31 -0.76
C PRO A 8 -5.26 16.18 -1.77
N ASP A 9 -4.84 17.44 -1.92
CA ASP A 9 -5.29 18.29 -3.02
C ASP A 9 -4.72 17.80 -4.35
N LYS A 10 -5.41 18.10 -5.44
CA LYS A 10 -4.99 17.63 -6.79
C LYS A 10 -3.60 18.13 -7.18
N GLU A 11 -3.26 19.36 -6.79
CA GLU A 11 -1.94 19.97 -7.03
C GLU A 11 -0.80 19.32 -6.24
N ASN A 12 -1.13 18.58 -5.20
CA ASN A 12 -0.16 17.84 -4.39
C ASN A 12 0.02 16.38 -4.83
N LEU A 13 -0.46 16.00 -6.02
CA LEU A 13 -0.26 14.67 -6.58
C LEU A 13 0.80 14.72 -7.70
N PRO A 14 1.79 13.80 -7.69
CA PRO A 14 2.09 12.81 -6.65
C PRO A 14 2.49 13.42 -5.32
N VAL A 15 2.03 12.82 -4.21
CA VAL A 15 2.26 13.36 -2.85
C VAL A 15 3.74 13.29 -2.50
N THR A 16 4.33 14.42 -2.10
CA THR A 16 5.70 14.49 -1.57
C THR A 16 5.69 14.39 -0.04
N GLU A 17 6.83 14.10 0.59
CA GLU A 17 6.97 14.08 2.06
C GLU A 17 6.71 15.45 2.71
N LYS A 18 6.78 16.53 1.92
CA LYS A 18 6.50 17.91 2.34
C LYS A 18 5.04 18.32 2.14
N ALA A 19 4.21 17.45 1.54
CA ALA A 19 2.80 17.77 1.35
C ALA A 19 2.10 18.00 2.71
N PRO A 20 1.13 18.93 2.77
CA PRO A 20 0.39 19.19 4.00
C PRO A 20 -0.28 17.92 4.53
N ILE A 21 -0.10 17.65 5.81
CA ILE A 21 -0.86 16.62 6.54
C ILE A 21 -2.24 17.19 6.83
N LYS A 22 -3.26 16.57 6.25
CA LYS A 22 -4.66 16.95 6.46
C LYS A 22 -5.29 16.08 7.53
N LYS A 23 -6.48 16.48 7.97
CA LYS A 23 -7.28 15.65 8.89
C LYS A 23 -7.43 14.24 8.32
N ALA A 24 -7.18 13.25 9.16
CA ALA A 24 -7.35 11.86 8.79
C ALA A 24 -8.80 11.52 8.42
N GLU A 25 -8.99 10.77 7.35
CA GLU A 25 -10.31 10.33 6.87
C GLU A 25 -10.89 9.15 7.68
N SER A 26 -10.08 8.57 8.57
CA SER A 26 -10.48 7.41 9.37
C SER A 26 -9.78 7.40 10.74
N PRO A 27 -10.35 6.70 11.76
CA PRO A 27 -9.67 6.47 13.03
C PRO A 27 -8.29 5.82 12.86
N TYR A 28 -8.15 4.88 11.91
CA TYR A 28 -6.86 4.27 11.58
C TYR A 28 -5.84 5.29 11.08
N GLY A 29 -6.23 6.16 10.13
CA GLY A 29 -5.36 7.23 9.64
C GLY A 29 -4.92 8.17 10.76
N ASN A 30 -5.84 8.53 11.67
CA ASN A 30 -5.55 9.37 12.83
C ASN A 30 -4.52 8.71 13.77
N THR A 31 -4.60 7.39 14.02
CA THR A 31 -3.58 6.71 14.83
C THR A 31 -2.20 6.80 14.21
N LYS A 32 -2.09 6.84 12.88
CA LYS A 32 -0.80 6.97 12.19
C LYS A 32 -0.24 8.39 12.29
N GLN A 33 -1.09 9.43 12.22
CA GLN A 33 -0.68 10.81 12.49
C GLN A 33 -0.16 10.96 13.92
N ILE A 34 -0.94 10.51 14.91
CA ILE A 34 -0.55 10.55 16.34
C ILE A 34 0.79 9.81 16.57
N ASN A 35 1.01 8.65 15.92
CA ASN A 35 2.27 7.93 16.08
C ASN A 35 3.48 8.70 15.54
N GLU A 36 3.34 9.42 14.42
CA GLU A 36 4.42 10.29 13.91
C GLU A 36 4.67 11.45 14.88
N GLU A 37 3.62 12.13 15.38
CA GLU A 37 3.71 13.21 16.36
C GLU A 37 4.41 12.75 17.65
N ILE A 38 4.03 11.59 18.21
CA ILE A 38 4.66 11.04 19.41
C ILE A 38 6.15 10.81 19.20
N ILE A 39 6.54 10.21 18.08
CA ILE A 39 7.97 9.94 17.78
C ILE A 39 8.76 11.25 17.64
N GLU A 40 8.18 12.24 16.95
CA GLU A 40 8.84 13.54 16.79
C GLU A 40 8.97 14.29 18.11
N ASP A 41 7.95 14.28 18.95
CA ASP A 41 7.95 14.95 20.25
C ASP A 41 8.91 14.30 21.24
N ASP A 42 8.99 12.96 21.26
CA ASP A 42 9.95 12.23 22.08
C ASP A 42 11.39 12.60 21.70
N ILE A 43 11.70 12.62 20.40
CA ILE A 43 13.01 13.05 19.90
C ILE A 43 13.30 14.52 20.22
N LYS A 44 12.34 15.43 20.03
CA LYS A 44 12.47 16.85 20.39
C LYS A 44 12.69 17.06 21.89
N SER A 45 12.14 16.18 22.73
CA SER A 45 12.33 16.24 24.19
C SER A 45 13.71 15.77 24.66
N GLY A 46 14.53 15.26 23.73
CA GLY A 46 15.92 14.83 23.98
C GLY A 46 16.13 13.33 24.05
N ALA A 47 15.17 12.52 23.61
CA ALA A 47 15.38 11.07 23.50
C ALA A 47 16.59 10.77 22.58
N PRO A 48 17.56 9.94 23.01
CA PRO A 48 18.77 9.66 22.24
C PRO A 48 18.53 8.60 21.15
N ILE A 49 17.52 8.82 20.30
CA ILE A 49 17.11 7.93 19.22
C ILE A 49 17.08 8.67 17.88
N LYS A 50 17.26 7.92 16.79
CA LYS A 50 16.98 8.36 15.43
C LYS A 50 15.80 7.55 14.88
N ALA A 51 14.94 8.18 14.12
CA ALA A 51 13.77 7.55 13.52
C ALA A 51 13.71 7.75 12.01
N ILE A 52 13.27 6.72 11.29
CA ILE A 52 12.89 6.83 9.88
C ILE A 52 11.42 6.45 9.75
N LEU A 53 10.60 7.41 9.33
CA LEU A 53 9.17 7.26 9.12
C LEU A 53 8.92 6.84 7.68
N LEU A 54 8.57 5.56 7.46
CA LEU A 54 8.22 5.05 6.14
C LEU A 54 6.73 5.23 5.89
N ARG A 55 6.37 6.20 5.04
CA ARG A 55 4.99 6.44 4.59
C ARG A 55 4.72 5.59 3.35
N TYR A 56 4.53 4.28 3.57
CA TYR A 56 4.25 3.36 2.47
C TYR A 56 2.78 3.40 2.06
N PHE A 57 2.56 3.18 0.76
CA PHE A 57 1.26 3.15 0.12
C PHE A 57 0.59 1.78 0.32
N ASN A 58 -0.08 1.23 -0.67
CA ASN A 58 -0.87 0.01 -0.50
C ASN A 58 -0.01 -1.25 -0.76
N PRO A 59 0.51 -1.93 0.28
CA PRO A 59 1.27 -3.16 0.05
C PRO A 59 0.35 -4.28 -0.44
N ILE A 60 0.83 -5.00 -1.46
CA ILE A 60 0.14 -6.13 -2.07
C ILE A 60 1.10 -7.27 -2.37
N GLY A 61 0.56 -8.44 -2.67
CA GLY A 61 1.35 -9.60 -3.04
C GLY A 61 1.79 -10.45 -1.86
N ALA A 62 2.58 -11.47 -2.16
CA ALA A 62 3.13 -12.41 -1.21
C ALA A 62 4.60 -12.70 -1.54
N HIS A 63 5.33 -13.37 -0.66
CA HIS A 63 6.69 -13.80 -0.97
C HIS A 63 6.69 -14.81 -2.15
N PRO A 64 7.66 -14.75 -3.09
CA PRO A 64 7.67 -15.59 -4.29
C PRO A 64 7.67 -17.09 -4.01
N SER A 65 8.15 -17.50 -2.82
CA SER A 65 8.12 -18.90 -2.38
C SER A 65 6.71 -19.42 -2.09
N ALA A 66 5.72 -18.54 -1.92
CA ALA A 66 4.39 -18.86 -1.42
C ALA A 66 4.40 -19.63 -0.08
N ILE A 67 5.42 -19.38 0.78
CA ILE A 67 5.46 -19.90 2.15
C ILE A 67 4.78 -18.93 3.10
N ILE A 68 4.87 -17.64 2.82
CA ILE A 68 4.24 -16.55 3.58
C ILE A 68 3.50 -15.61 2.63
N GLY A 69 2.39 -15.06 3.13
CA GLY A 69 1.55 -14.09 2.44
C GLY A 69 0.47 -13.57 3.38
N GLU A 70 -0.41 -12.71 2.88
CA GLU A 70 -1.51 -12.16 3.65
C GLU A 70 -2.60 -13.23 3.87
N MET A 71 -2.91 -13.51 5.14
CA MET A 71 -3.95 -14.45 5.55
C MET A 71 -4.83 -13.81 6.63
N PRO A 72 -5.83 -13.02 6.24
CA PRO A 72 -6.71 -12.34 7.18
C PRO A 72 -7.62 -13.33 7.93
N ASN A 73 -7.85 -13.06 9.20
CA ASN A 73 -8.86 -13.76 9.98
C ASN A 73 -10.27 -13.29 9.57
N GLY A 74 -11.13 -14.20 9.15
CA GLY A 74 -12.50 -13.91 8.74
C GLY A 74 -12.61 -13.23 7.37
N VAL A 75 -13.48 -12.21 7.26
CA VAL A 75 -13.71 -11.48 6.00
C VAL A 75 -12.56 -10.50 5.76
N PRO A 76 -11.84 -10.59 4.63
CA PRO A 76 -10.79 -9.63 4.32
C PRO A 76 -11.32 -8.20 4.23
N ALA A 77 -10.63 -7.26 4.85
CA ALA A 77 -10.88 -5.84 4.67
C ALA A 77 -10.10 -5.24 3.48
N ASN A 78 -8.99 -5.89 3.10
CA ASN A 78 -8.13 -5.47 1.99
C ASN A 78 -8.60 -6.05 0.65
N LEU A 79 -8.37 -5.29 -0.42
CA LEU A 79 -8.80 -5.65 -1.77
C LEU A 79 -8.20 -6.98 -2.24
N ILE A 80 -6.88 -7.16 -2.14
CA ILE A 80 -6.20 -8.32 -2.74
C ILE A 80 -6.62 -9.66 -2.14
N PRO A 81 -6.64 -9.88 -0.81
CA PRO A 81 -7.11 -11.15 -0.26
C PRO A 81 -8.60 -11.38 -0.56
N TYR A 82 -9.43 -10.33 -0.60
CA TYR A 82 -10.84 -10.49 -1.00
C TYR A 82 -10.94 -10.94 -2.46
N LEU A 83 -10.17 -10.31 -3.35
CA LEU A 83 -10.11 -10.62 -4.78
C LEU A 83 -9.63 -12.06 -5.03
N THR A 84 -8.54 -12.49 -4.39
CA THR A 84 -8.02 -13.85 -4.55
C THR A 84 -8.95 -14.91 -3.98
N GLN A 85 -9.65 -14.62 -2.87
CA GLN A 85 -10.71 -15.49 -2.33
C GLN A 85 -11.93 -15.56 -3.25
N THR A 86 -12.24 -14.48 -3.99
CA THR A 86 -13.28 -14.49 -5.02
C THR A 86 -12.84 -15.34 -6.21
N ALA A 87 -11.62 -15.14 -6.68
CA ALA A 87 -11.06 -15.88 -7.81
C ALA A 87 -11.02 -17.40 -7.58
N ILE A 88 -10.77 -17.85 -6.34
CA ILE A 88 -10.71 -19.27 -6.00
C ILE A 88 -12.07 -19.87 -5.61
N GLY A 89 -13.14 -19.04 -5.58
CA GLY A 89 -14.52 -19.47 -5.31
C GLY A 89 -14.93 -19.52 -3.83
N ILE A 90 -14.07 -19.06 -2.89
CA ILE A 90 -14.45 -18.94 -1.47
C ILE A 90 -15.50 -17.84 -1.29
N ARG A 91 -15.39 -16.75 -2.05
CA ARG A 91 -16.38 -15.67 -2.09
C ARG A 91 -17.11 -15.66 -3.41
N LYS A 92 -18.41 -15.34 -3.37
CA LYS A 92 -19.25 -15.36 -4.55
C LYS A 92 -18.92 -14.22 -5.51
N GLN A 93 -18.58 -13.03 -4.98
CA GLN A 93 -18.46 -11.82 -5.79
C GLN A 93 -17.60 -10.77 -5.08
N LEU A 94 -16.78 -10.05 -5.87
CA LEU A 94 -16.04 -8.88 -5.45
C LEU A 94 -16.91 -7.63 -5.60
N SER A 95 -16.95 -6.75 -4.58
CA SER A 95 -17.56 -5.43 -4.69
C SER A 95 -16.50 -4.38 -4.99
N ILE A 96 -16.67 -3.66 -6.10
CA ILE A 96 -15.89 -2.48 -6.47
C ILE A 96 -16.68 -1.27 -6.03
N PHE A 97 -16.14 -0.46 -5.11
CA PHE A 97 -16.85 0.62 -4.47
C PHE A 97 -16.69 1.94 -5.24
N GLY A 98 -17.79 2.34 -5.93
CA GLY A 98 -17.86 3.53 -6.77
C GLY A 98 -17.30 3.31 -8.18
N ASP A 99 -18.00 3.88 -9.16
CA ASP A 99 -17.63 3.95 -10.58
C ASP A 99 -17.79 5.37 -11.14
N ASP A 100 -17.98 6.32 -10.24
CA ASP A 100 -18.30 7.72 -10.55
C ASP A 100 -17.24 8.70 -9.97
N TYR A 101 -16.07 8.21 -9.58
CA TYR A 101 -14.94 9.07 -9.19
C TYR A 101 -14.36 9.80 -10.40
N ASN A 102 -13.78 10.97 -10.17
CA ASN A 102 -13.12 11.74 -11.23
C ASN A 102 -11.74 11.11 -11.59
N THR A 103 -11.78 9.94 -12.16
CA THR A 103 -10.67 9.09 -12.60
C THR A 103 -10.98 8.52 -13.98
N PRO A 104 -10.01 7.98 -14.73
CA PRO A 104 -10.22 7.53 -16.11
C PRO A 104 -11.30 6.46 -16.29
N ASP A 105 -11.49 5.58 -15.31
CA ASP A 105 -12.46 4.48 -15.33
C ASP A 105 -13.52 4.59 -14.22
N GLY A 106 -13.56 5.71 -13.52
CA GLY A 106 -14.52 5.98 -12.44
C GLY A 106 -14.19 5.31 -11.12
N THR A 107 -13.16 4.47 -11.01
CA THR A 107 -12.79 3.80 -9.76
C THR A 107 -11.63 4.48 -9.04
N CYS A 108 -11.47 4.22 -7.73
CA CYS A 108 -10.41 4.81 -6.93
C CYS A 108 -9.01 4.47 -7.47
N ILE A 109 -8.06 5.42 -7.36
CA ILE A 109 -6.66 5.22 -7.72
C ILE A 109 -5.79 5.12 -6.46
N ARG A 110 -4.91 4.12 -6.42
CA ARG A 110 -3.94 3.87 -5.35
C ARG A 110 -2.57 3.53 -5.94
N ASP A 111 -1.52 3.74 -5.14
CA ASP A 111 -0.18 3.24 -5.43
C ASP A 111 -0.04 1.85 -4.77
N TYR A 112 0.01 0.81 -5.58
CA TYR A 112 0.13 -0.56 -5.10
C TYR A 112 1.58 -1.02 -5.18
N ILE A 113 2.20 -1.23 -4.01
CA ILE A 113 3.59 -1.65 -3.89
C ILE A 113 3.70 -3.14 -3.55
N TYR A 114 4.60 -3.84 -4.22
CA TYR A 114 4.88 -5.23 -3.89
C TYR A 114 5.49 -5.36 -2.49
N VAL A 115 4.92 -6.24 -1.66
CA VAL A 115 5.32 -6.41 -0.25
C VAL A 115 6.80 -6.73 -0.07
N VAL A 116 7.43 -7.43 -1.03
CA VAL A 116 8.87 -7.74 -0.98
C VAL A 116 9.72 -6.48 -1.19
N ASP A 117 9.31 -5.57 -2.08
CA ASP A 117 10.01 -4.30 -2.25
C ASP A 117 9.85 -3.42 -1.01
N LEU A 118 8.65 -3.41 -0.41
CA LEU A 118 8.42 -2.73 0.87
C LEU A 118 9.31 -3.30 1.99
N ALA A 119 9.46 -4.62 2.09
CA ALA A 119 10.35 -5.25 3.07
C ALA A 119 11.82 -4.81 2.88
N LYS A 120 12.26 -4.72 1.61
CA LYS A 120 13.60 -4.19 1.28
C LYS A 120 13.76 -2.73 1.69
N ALA A 121 12.72 -1.90 1.58
CA ALA A 121 12.77 -0.51 2.04
C ALA A 121 13.04 -0.43 3.56
N HIS A 122 12.42 -1.29 4.36
CA HIS A 122 12.70 -1.38 5.80
C HIS A 122 14.16 -1.76 6.08
N VAL A 123 14.71 -2.70 5.31
CA VAL A 123 16.14 -3.08 5.44
C VAL A 123 17.04 -1.91 5.07
N CYS A 124 16.75 -1.15 4.01
CA CYS A 124 17.51 0.04 3.64
C CYS A 124 17.43 1.11 4.73
N ALA A 125 16.25 1.36 5.31
CA ALA A 125 16.07 2.30 6.40
C ALA A 125 16.87 1.89 7.65
N MET A 126 16.83 0.62 8.04
CA MET A 126 17.64 0.11 9.16
C MET A 126 19.15 0.29 8.92
N LYS A 127 19.63 -0.07 7.72
CA LYS A 127 21.05 0.11 7.36
C LYS A 127 21.45 1.59 7.43
N ARG A 128 20.59 2.50 6.96
CA ARG A 128 20.85 3.95 6.99
C ARG A 128 21.07 4.46 8.42
N ILE A 129 20.27 3.97 9.39
CA ILE A 129 20.45 4.31 10.82
C ILE A 129 21.74 3.69 11.36
N LEU A 130 21.97 2.38 11.13
CA LEU A 130 23.12 1.65 11.66
C LEU A 130 24.47 2.16 11.12
N GLU A 131 24.47 2.66 9.88
CA GLU A 131 25.66 3.23 9.22
C GLU A 131 25.80 4.74 9.49
N ASP A 132 25.01 5.29 10.40
CA ASP A 132 25.01 6.72 10.81
C ASP A 132 24.87 7.70 9.61
N LYS A 133 24.09 7.31 8.61
CA LYS A 133 23.85 8.09 7.38
C LYS A 133 22.66 9.06 7.47
N CYS A 134 21.92 9.04 8.58
CA CYS A 134 20.81 9.96 8.79
C CYS A 134 21.31 11.40 8.93
N GLN A 135 20.75 12.30 8.14
CA GLN A 135 21.06 13.73 8.16
C GLN A 135 20.31 14.47 9.27
N GLU A 136 19.14 13.93 9.66
CA GLU A 136 18.27 14.45 10.70
C GLU A 136 17.94 13.35 11.70
N ASN A 137 17.51 13.73 12.90
CA ASN A 137 17.06 12.75 13.91
C ASN A 137 15.76 12.05 13.51
N VAL A 138 14.93 12.73 12.71
CA VAL A 138 13.73 12.14 12.10
C VAL A 138 13.79 12.34 10.59
N GLU A 139 13.82 11.25 9.84
CA GLU A 139 13.73 11.30 8.39
C GLU A 139 12.42 10.64 7.93
N VAL A 140 11.77 11.25 6.94
CA VAL A 140 10.52 10.74 6.35
C VAL A 140 10.77 10.34 4.91
N PHE A 141 10.25 9.17 4.51
CA PHE A 141 10.33 8.68 3.13
C PHE A 141 8.98 8.11 2.65
N ASN A 142 8.53 8.54 1.48
CA ASN A 142 7.45 7.89 0.77
C ASN A 142 7.95 6.59 0.14
N ILE A 143 7.23 5.49 0.38
CA ILE A 143 7.55 4.17 -0.13
C ILE A 143 6.38 3.66 -0.98
N GLY A 144 6.55 3.70 -2.28
CA GLY A 144 5.57 3.32 -3.28
C GLY A 144 6.25 3.03 -4.62
N THR A 145 5.45 2.88 -5.66
CA THR A 145 5.94 2.72 -7.04
C THR A 145 6.10 4.08 -7.75
N GLY A 146 5.45 5.11 -7.22
CA GLY A 146 5.35 6.43 -7.86
C GLY A 146 4.23 6.51 -8.90
N HIS A 147 3.43 5.47 -9.04
CA HIS A 147 2.36 5.37 -10.03
C HIS A 147 1.03 5.06 -9.38
N GLY A 148 -0.02 5.76 -9.83
CA GLY A 148 -1.38 5.45 -9.44
C GLY A 148 -1.99 4.42 -10.37
N VAL A 149 -2.61 3.40 -9.80
CA VAL A 149 -3.35 2.32 -10.50
C VAL A 149 -4.79 2.33 -10.00
N SER A 150 -5.75 2.28 -10.91
CA SER A 150 -7.16 2.21 -10.56
C SER A 150 -7.57 0.80 -10.09
N VAL A 151 -8.70 0.69 -9.39
CA VAL A 151 -9.21 -0.62 -8.97
C VAL A 151 -9.56 -1.48 -10.18
N MET A 152 -10.17 -0.91 -11.23
CA MET A 152 -10.47 -1.67 -12.45
C MET A 152 -9.22 -2.08 -13.22
N GLU A 153 -8.21 -1.22 -13.30
CA GLU A 153 -6.92 -1.58 -13.89
C GLU A 153 -6.27 -2.75 -13.16
N LEU A 154 -6.32 -2.75 -11.81
CA LEU A 154 -5.82 -3.85 -10.99
C LEU A 154 -6.61 -5.16 -11.26
N VAL A 155 -7.94 -5.11 -11.32
CA VAL A 155 -8.79 -6.27 -11.63
C VAL A 155 -8.45 -6.83 -13.02
N ASN A 156 -8.38 -5.97 -14.04
CA ASN A 156 -8.02 -6.36 -15.40
C ASN A 156 -6.61 -6.98 -15.49
N THR A 157 -5.66 -6.40 -14.74
CA THR A 157 -4.28 -6.92 -14.68
C THR A 157 -4.25 -8.30 -14.02
N PHE A 158 -5.00 -8.49 -12.93
CA PHE A 158 -5.13 -9.81 -12.28
C PHE A 158 -5.70 -10.85 -13.24
N GLU A 159 -6.81 -10.56 -13.92
CA GLU A 159 -7.39 -11.46 -14.91
C GLU A 159 -6.40 -11.83 -16.02
N LYS A 160 -5.66 -10.83 -16.50
CA LYS A 160 -4.66 -11.02 -17.58
C LYS A 160 -3.50 -11.91 -17.13
N CYS A 161 -2.91 -11.66 -15.94
CA CYS A 161 -1.71 -12.39 -15.50
C CYS A 161 -2.02 -13.78 -14.92
N THR A 162 -3.25 -14.03 -14.46
CA THR A 162 -3.65 -15.32 -13.87
C THR A 162 -4.50 -16.19 -14.81
N GLY A 163 -5.14 -15.59 -15.80
CA GLY A 163 -6.12 -16.25 -16.67
C GLY A 163 -7.48 -16.49 -15.99
N VAL A 164 -7.68 -16.04 -14.76
CA VAL A 164 -8.91 -16.28 -13.98
C VAL A 164 -9.84 -15.08 -14.10
N LYS A 165 -11.07 -15.32 -14.55
CA LYS A 165 -12.11 -14.29 -14.62
C LYS A 165 -12.73 -14.07 -13.25
N LEU A 166 -12.89 -12.80 -12.88
CA LEU A 166 -13.46 -12.39 -11.61
C LEU A 166 -14.96 -12.09 -11.74
N ASN A 167 -15.74 -12.64 -10.84
CA ASN A 167 -17.10 -12.21 -10.64
C ASN A 167 -17.11 -10.97 -9.75
N TYR A 168 -17.43 -9.80 -10.32
CA TYR A 168 -17.52 -8.55 -9.57
C TYR A 168 -18.80 -7.77 -9.84
N GLN A 169 -19.13 -6.86 -8.96
CA GLN A 169 -20.21 -5.89 -9.11
C GLN A 169 -19.72 -4.51 -8.67
N ILE A 170 -20.34 -3.48 -9.26
CA ILE A 170 -20.19 -2.12 -8.78
C ILE A 170 -21.11 -1.93 -7.57
N ALA A 171 -20.58 -1.36 -6.51
CA ALA A 171 -21.29 -1.00 -5.29
C ALA A 171 -21.18 0.51 -5.04
N PRO A 172 -22.09 1.12 -4.27
CA PRO A 172 -21.97 2.52 -3.89
C PRO A 172 -20.62 2.84 -3.24
N ARG A 173 -20.18 4.10 -3.36
CA ARG A 173 -18.93 4.58 -2.72
C ARG A 173 -18.92 4.23 -1.25
N ARG A 174 -17.77 3.83 -0.74
CA ARG A 174 -17.56 3.59 0.68
C ARG A 174 -17.19 4.90 1.37
N ALA A 175 -17.78 5.19 2.53
CA ALA A 175 -17.42 6.37 3.32
C ALA A 175 -15.94 6.35 3.72
N GLY A 176 -15.25 7.49 3.56
CA GLY A 176 -13.83 7.63 3.87
C GLY A 176 -12.85 7.11 2.80
N ASP A 177 -13.35 6.64 1.64
CA ASP A 177 -12.46 6.31 0.53
C ASP A 177 -11.90 7.57 -0.14
N ILE A 178 -10.59 7.64 -0.21
CA ILE A 178 -9.86 8.69 -0.94
C ILE A 178 -10.03 8.44 -2.45
N GLU A 179 -10.38 9.47 -3.23
CA GLU A 179 -10.55 9.34 -4.68
C GLU A 179 -9.28 8.84 -5.36
N LYS A 180 -8.14 9.49 -5.09
CA LYS A 180 -6.85 9.10 -5.67
C LYS A 180 -5.68 9.55 -4.82
N ILE A 181 -4.68 8.67 -4.68
CA ILE A 181 -3.43 8.95 -3.99
C ILE A 181 -2.31 8.04 -4.49
N TRP A 182 -1.16 8.65 -4.83
CA TRP A 182 0.12 7.97 -5.10
C TRP A 182 1.27 8.89 -4.72
N GLY A 183 2.45 8.31 -4.46
CA GLY A 183 3.59 9.03 -3.91
C GLY A 183 4.57 9.56 -4.94
N ASN A 184 5.20 10.71 -4.65
CA ASN A 184 6.51 10.99 -5.21
C ASN A 184 7.55 10.18 -4.41
N VAL A 185 8.37 9.39 -5.08
CA VAL A 185 9.34 8.46 -4.46
C VAL A 185 10.80 8.89 -4.71
N ASP A 186 11.02 10.08 -5.24
CA ASP A 186 12.37 10.58 -5.59
C ASP A 186 13.30 10.60 -4.39
N LYS A 187 12.80 11.00 -3.21
CA LYS A 187 13.59 11.01 -1.98
C LYS A 187 14.02 9.60 -1.57
N ALA A 188 13.14 8.62 -1.66
CA ALA A 188 13.48 7.21 -1.39
C ALA A 188 14.52 6.70 -2.40
N ASN A 189 14.37 7.02 -3.69
CA ASN A 189 15.31 6.60 -4.72
C ASN A 189 16.71 7.22 -4.53
N ASN A 190 16.78 8.53 -4.26
CA ASN A 190 18.03 9.28 -4.29
C ASN A 190 18.74 9.34 -2.93
N VAL A 191 18.01 9.33 -1.82
CA VAL A 191 18.56 9.53 -0.47
C VAL A 191 18.59 8.23 0.32
N LEU A 192 17.49 7.44 0.31
CA LEU A 192 17.45 6.13 0.97
C LEU A 192 18.19 5.06 0.14
N GLY A 193 18.37 5.29 -1.17
CA GLY A 193 18.99 4.32 -2.08
C GLY A 193 18.13 3.10 -2.34
N TRP A 194 16.81 3.27 -2.26
CA TRP A 194 15.83 2.20 -2.48
C TRP A 194 14.88 2.57 -3.62
N LYS A 195 14.48 1.58 -4.40
CA LYS A 195 13.51 1.71 -5.48
C LYS A 195 12.65 0.45 -5.58
N ALA A 196 11.35 0.63 -5.84
CA ALA A 196 10.48 -0.48 -6.23
C ALA A 196 10.91 -1.00 -7.61
N VAL A 197 11.10 -2.31 -7.73
CA VAL A 197 11.64 -2.94 -8.96
C VAL A 197 10.68 -3.95 -9.58
N HIS A 198 9.66 -4.40 -8.83
CA HIS A 198 8.69 -5.36 -9.33
C HIS A 198 7.44 -4.66 -9.88
N THR A 199 6.80 -5.34 -10.80
CA THR A 199 5.59 -4.86 -11.48
C THR A 199 4.31 -5.18 -10.68
N LEU A 200 3.19 -4.59 -11.10
CA LEU A 200 1.86 -4.94 -10.57
C LEU A 200 1.55 -6.43 -10.83
N GLU A 201 1.90 -6.93 -12.02
CA GLU A 201 1.71 -8.33 -12.40
C GLU A 201 2.48 -9.29 -11.51
N ASP A 202 3.73 -8.95 -11.14
CA ASP A 202 4.54 -9.75 -10.20
C ASP A 202 3.84 -9.87 -8.85
N ALA A 203 3.36 -8.75 -8.32
CA ALA A 203 2.67 -8.71 -7.04
C ALA A 203 1.35 -9.50 -7.08
N LEU A 204 0.53 -9.33 -8.11
CA LEU A 204 -0.75 -10.02 -8.26
C LEU A 204 -0.56 -11.53 -8.48
N SER A 205 0.40 -11.93 -9.32
CA SER A 205 0.74 -13.33 -9.55
C SER A 205 1.22 -14.02 -8.27
N SER A 206 2.02 -13.33 -7.46
CA SER A 206 2.49 -13.86 -6.17
C SER A 206 1.36 -14.03 -5.15
N ALA A 207 0.41 -13.07 -5.09
CA ALA A 207 -0.79 -13.18 -4.26
C ALA A 207 -1.67 -14.35 -4.67
N TRP A 208 -1.83 -14.57 -5.98
CA TRP A 208 -2.58 -15.70 -6.51
C TRP A 208 -1.91 -17.03 -6.18
N LYS A 209 -0.60 -17.14 -6.39
CA LYS A 209 0.17 -18.33 -6.02
C LYS A 209 0.04 -18.64 -4.52
N TRP A 210 0.09 -17.63 -3.66
CA TRP A 210 -0.14 -17.80 -2.23
C TRP A 210 -1.55 -18.35 -1.94
N GLN A 211 -2.58 -17.80 -2.56
CA GLN A 211 -3.96 -18.27 -2.38
C GLN A 211 -4.13 -19.75 -2.81
N LEU A 212 -3.50 -20.14 -3.93
CA LEU A 212 -3.49 -21.55 -4.38
C LEU A 212 -2.79 -22.45 -3.36
N THR A 213 -1.66 -22.02 -2.83
CA THR A 213 -0.92 -22.76 -1.78
C THR A 213 -1.74 -22.95 -0.51
N LEU A 214 -2.51 -21.95 -0.07
CA LEU A 214 -3.40 -22.07 1.08
C LEU A 214 -4.46 -23.15 0.85
N ARG A 215 -5.06 -23.22 -0.34
CA ARG A 215 -6.01 -24.26 -0.70
C ARG A 215 -5.37 -25.65 -0.72
N GLU A 216 -4.19 -25.80 -1.34
CA GLU A 216 -3.46 -27.06 -1.40
C GLU A 216 -3.10 -27.61 -0.01
N ARG A 217 -2.82 -26.71 0.93
CA ARG A 217 -2.53 -27.08 2.34
C ARG A 217 -3.79 -27.33 3.18
N GLY A 218 -4.98 -27.17 2.62
CA GLY A 218 -6.24 -27.32 3.35
C GLY A 218 -6.47 -26.27 4.44
N ILE A 219 -5.85 -25.09 4.30
CA ILE A 219 -5.99 -23.98 5.26
C ILE A 219 -7.23 -23.13 4.91
N MET A 220 -7.62 -23.13 3.65
CA MET A 220 -8.81 -22.43 3.11
C MET A 220 -9.49 -23.28 2.05
#